data_73e23b907596e83cdbfec2bfbfd10670
#
_entry.id   73e23b907596e83cdbfec2bfbfd10670
#
_cell.length_a   1.000
_cell.length_b   1.000
_cell.length_c   1.000
_cell.angle_alpha   90.00
_cell.angle_beta   90.00
_cell.angle_gamma   90.00
#
_symmetry.space_group_name_H-M   'P 1'
#
loop_
_entity.id
_entity.type
_entity.pdbx_description
1 polymer ?
#
loop_
_entity_poly.entity_id
_entity_poly.type
_entity_poly.pdbx_seq_one_letter_code
_entity_poly.pdbx_strand_id
1 'polypeptide(L)'
;SRGLGDVYKRQANVQLLGGEEQTTSYAEFTAYEQLLGLRLQPAQSILRTLRASKQPEELAMMYQAQQITDETFAQICTVIRPGMTEREIAAELIYRMLRLGAEGTSFDPIVLTGPDTSMPHGVPGDRRVAEGDFVTMDFGCRKNGYCSDMTRTVAVGMPSDEMRTVYQTVLDAQLAGIAAAKAGVTGERVDAAARKVITDAGYGDCFGHSFGHSLGLDIHEHPIAAPGAHTKLPEHTVISAEPGIYLPGKFGVRIEDVLHLTADGAEILTRSPKNLIIL
;
A
#
# COMPACT_ATOMS: atom_id res chain seq x y z
N SER A 1 13.10 -26.29 -21.61
CA SER A 1 12.70 -26.80 -20.29
C SER A 1 11.47 -27.72 -20.28
N ARG A 2 10.88 -28.08 -21.46
CA ARG A 2 9.68 -28.94 -21.54
C ARG A 2 9.87 -30.36 -20.98
N GLY A 3 11.10 -30.85 -20.77
CA GLY A 3 11.39 -32.19 -20.26
C GLY A 3 11.58 -32.30 -18.74
N LEU A 4 11.92 -31.21 -18.04
CA LEU A 4 12.19 -31.24 -16.61
C LEU A 4 10.92 -31.45 -15.78
N GLY A 5 9.80 -30.79 -16.11
CA GLY A 5 8.53 -30.96 -15.43
C GLY A 5 8.02 -32.41 -15.46
N ASP A 6 8.15 -33.08 -16.59
CA ASP A 6 7.74 -34.50 -16.75
C ASP A 6 8.62 -35.46 -15.93
N VAL A 7 9.92 -35.16 -15.81
CA VAL A 7 10.85 -35.96 -15.00
C VAL A 7 10.51 -35.85 -13.52
N TYR A 8 10.33 -34.64 -13.00
CA TYR A 8 9.95 -34.42 -11.59
C TYR A 8 8.58 -35.04 -11.24
N LYS A 9 7.59 -34.93 -12.15
CA LYS A 9 6.28 -35.55 -11.98
C LYS A 9 6.37 -37.07 -11.82
N ARG A 10 7.16 -37.73 -12.68
CA ARG A 10 7.34 -39.19 -12.64
C ARG A 10 8.13 -39.64 -11.41
N GLN A 11 9.17 -38.89 -11.01
CA GLN A 11 9.99 -39.19 -9.85
C GLN A 11 9.24 -38.97 -8.53
N ALA A 12 8.40 -37.94 -8.45
CA ALA A 12 7.64 -37.61 -7.23
C ALA A 12 6.26 -38.34 -7.15
N ASN A 13 5.88 -39.11 -8.17
CA ASN A 13 4.55 -39.77 -8.28
C ASN A 13 3.39 -38.81 -7.98
N VAL A 14 3.46 -37.58 -8.53
CA VAL A 14 2.47 -36.53 -8.30
C VAL A 14 1.14 -36.90 -8.93
N GLN A 15 0.12 -37.01 -8.11
CA GLN A 15 -1.27 -37.33 -8.49
C GLN A 15 -2.17 -36.09 -8.50
N LEU A 16 -1.80 -35.08 -7.75
CA LEU A 16 -2.55 -33.85 -7.56
C LEU A 16 -1.59 -32.66 -7.59
N LEU A 17 -1.94 -31.61 -8.34
CA LEU A 17 -1.16 -30.37 -8.42
C LEU A 17 -2.05 -29.17 -8.17
N GLY A 18 -1.58 -28.25 -7.33
CA GLY A 18 -2.24 -26.98 -7.10
C GLY A 18 -1.94 -25.97 -8.21
N GLY A 19 -2.92 -25.14 -8.58
CA GLY A 19 -2.77 -24.01 -9.49
C GLY A 19 -3.27 -22.71 -8.86
N GLU A 20 -2.68 -21.60 -9.25
CA GLU A 20 -3.10 -20.27 -8.84
C GLU A 20 -4.28 -19.78 -9.70
N GLU A 21 -5.49 -20.21 -9.35
CA GLU A 21 -6.70 -19.99 -10.14
C GLU A 21 -7.12 -18.51 -10.29
N GLN A 22 -6.57 -17.61 -9.49
CA GLN A 22 -6.91 -16.19 -9.54
C GLN A 22 -5.94 -15.35 -10.37
N THR A 23 -4.74 -15.86 -10.62
CA THR A 23 -3.69 -15.16 -11.38
C THR A 23 -3.40 -15.82 -12.73
N THR A 24 -3.61 -17.15 -12.83
CA THR A 24 -3.44 -17.90 -14.07
C THR A 24 -4.68 -17.73 -14.95
N SER A 25 -4.52 -17.32 -16.20
CA SER A 25 -5.64 -17.24 -17.14
C SER A 25 -6.27 -18.62 -17.37
N TYR A 26 -7.56 -18.65 -17.72
CA TYR A 26 -8.25 -19.90 -18.04
C TYR A 26 -7.56 -20.68 -19.17
N ALA A 27 -7.01 -19.98 -20.16
CA ALA A 27 -6.30 -20.61 -21.28
C ALA A 27 -5.00 -21.28 -20.81
N GLU A 28 -4.23 -20.62 -19.97
CA GLU A 28 -3.00 -21.20 -19.39
C GLU A 28 -3.30 -22.37 -18.47
N PHE A 29 -4.32 -22.24 -17.62
CA PHE A 29 -4.76 -23.29 -16.71
C PHE A 29 -5.12 -24.57 -17.49
N THR A 30 -5.91 -24.43 -18.55
CA THR A 30 -6.29 -25.53 -19.44
C THR A 30 -5.08 -26.12 -20.19
N ALA A 31 -4.16 -25.28 -20.65
CA ALA A 31 -2.94 -25.73 -21.32
C ALA A 31 -2.02 -26.52 -20.36
N TYR A 32 -1.90 -26.10 -19.09
CA TYR A 32 -1.16 -26.85 -18.08
C TYR A 32 -1.80 -28.20 -17.77
N GLU A 33 -3.12 -28.29 -17.64
CA GLU A 33 -3.82 -29.58 -17.45
C GLU A 33 -3.56 -30.54 -18.61
N GLN A 34 -3.66 -30.06 -19.85
CA GLN A 34 -3.37 -30.87 -21.04
C GLN A 34 -1.91 -31.30 -21.12
N LEU A 35 -0.97 -30.40 -20.85
CA LEU A 35 0.47 -30.70 -20.87
C LEU A 35 0.88 -31.71 -19.81
N LEU A 36 0.32 -31.60 -18.61
CA LEU A 36 0.65 -32.42 -17.46
C LEU A 36 -0.16 -33.72 -17.41
N GLY A 37 -1.29 -33.79 -18.13
CA GLY A 37 -2.24 -34.90 -18.05
C GLY A 37 -2.80 -35.08 -16.65
N LEU A 38 -2.97 -33.97 -15.90
CA LEU A 38 -3.52 -33.94 -14.54
C LEU A 38 -4.54 -32.80 -14.46
N ARG A 39 -5.52 -32.95 -13.58
CA ARG A 39 -6.37 -31.83 -13.19
C ARG A 39 -5.64 -30.99 -12.13
N LEU A 40 -5.63 -29.68 -12.35
CA LEU A 40 -5.17 -28.74 -11.35
C LEU A 40 -6.27 -28.48 -10.32
N GLN A 41 -5.88 -28.32 -9.08
CA GLN A 41 -6.79 -27.96 -7.98
C GLN A 41 -6.53 -26.50 -7.58
N PRO A 42 -7.56 -25.73 -7.18
CA PRO A 42 -7.38 -24.40 -6.62
C PRO A 42 -6.41 -24.42 -5.44
N ALA A 43 -5.35 -23.64 -5.48
CA ALA A 43 -4.33 -23.56 -4.44
C ALA A 43 -4.04 -22.14 -3.94
N GLN A 44 -4.74 -21.14 -4.48
CA GLN A 44 -4.53 -19.73 -4.11
C GLN A 44 -4.67 -19.49 -2.61
N SER A 45 -5.61 -20.15 -1.94
CA SER A 45 -5.81 -20.02 -0.49
C SER A 45 -4.59 -20.50 0.32
N ILE A 46 -3.90 -21.54 -0.14
CA ILE A 46 -2.68 -22.07 0.50
C ILE A 46 -1.56 -21.03 0.34
N LEU A 47 -1.36 -20.53 -0.87
CA LEU A 47 -0.33 -19.53 -1.17
C LEU A 47 -0.57 -18.22 -0.42
N ARG A 48 -1.81 -17.74 -0.33
CA ARG A 48 -2.19 -16.59 0.48
C ARG A 48 -1.83 -16.79 1.95
N THR A 49 -2.10 -17.97 2.50
CA THR A 49 -1.76 -18.29 3.90
C THR A 49 -0.25 -18.27 4.13
N LEU A 50 0.52 -18.84 3.20
CA LEU A 50 1.99 -18.84 3.28
C LEU A 50 2.57 -17.44 3.17
N ARG A 51 2.04 -16.59 2.27
CA ARG A 51 2.49 -15.22 2.03
C ARG A 51 2.04 -14.23 3.12
N ALA A 52 0.99 -14.56 3.86
CA ALA A 52 0.41 -13.67 4.88
C ALA A 52 1.38 -13.41 6.04
N SER A 53 2.17 -14.42 6.45
CA SER A 53 3.14 -14.31 7.54
C SER A 53 4.56 -14.31 6.94
N LYS A 54 5.26 -13.17 7.06
CA LYS A 54 6.58 -12.97 6.47
C LYS A 54 7.67 -13.60 7.32
N GLN A 55 8.65 -14.25 6.68
CA GLN A 55 9.86 -14.70 7.34
C GLN A 55 10.81 -13.52 7.63
N PRO A 56 11.78 -13.64 8.55
CA PRO A 56 12.71 -12.56 8.88
C PRO A 56 13.47 -12.01 7.66
N GLU A 57 13.83 -12.87 6.72
CA GLU A 57 14.54 -12.51 5.48
C GLU A 57 13.64 -11.67 4.56
N GLU A 58 12.35 -12.01 4.47
CA GLU A 58 11.35 -11.26 3.71
C GLU A 58 11.13 -9.87 4.31
N LEU A 59 10.99 -9.79 5.63
CA LEU A 59 10.89 -8.51 6.36
C LEU A 59 12.11 -7.63 6.10
N ALA A 60 13.33 -8.19 6.12
CA ALA A 60 14.55 -7.45 5.83
C ALA A 60 14.54 -6.83 4.43
N MET A 61 13.99 -7.55 3.41
CA MET A 61 13.84 -7.02 2.05
C MET A 61 12.80 -5.91 1.98
N MET A 62 11.68 -6.06 2.69
CA MET A 62 10.64 -5.02 2.78
C MET A 62 11.15 -3.75 3.48
N TYR A 63 11.96 -3.88 4.54
CA TYR A 63 12.64 -2.74 5.17
C TYR A 63 13.54 -1.99 4.18
N GLN A 64 14.29 -2.71 3.33
CA GLN A 64 15.13 -2.08 2.31
C GLN A 64 14.31 -1.32 1.27
N ALA A 65 13.19 -1.89 0.82
CA ALA A 65 12.27 -1.20 -0.09
C ALA A 65 11.70 0.07 0.57
N GLN A 66 11.27 -0.03 1.83
CA GLN A 66 10.71 1.10 2.56
C GLN A 66 11.73 2.22 2.81
N GLN A 67 13.00 1.89 3.08
CA GLN A 67 14.08 2.87 3.20
C GLN A 67 14.29 3.70 1.93
N ILE A 68 14.17 3.08 0.75
CA ILE A 68 14.24 3.81 -0.53
C ILE A 68 13.08 4.79 -0.65
N THR A 69 11.87 4.36 -0.27
CA THR A 69 10.67 5.22 -0.30
C THR A 69 10.80 6.39 0.67
N ASP A 70 11.27 6.15 1.90
CA ASP A 70 11.51 7.20 2.91
C ASP A 70 12.53 8.23 2.43
N GLU A 71 13.67 7.77 1.88
CA GLU A 71 14.71 8.66 1.36
C GLU A 71 14.21 9.45 0.14
N THR A 72 13.40 8.80 -0.72
CA THR A 72 12.77 9.48 -1.86
C THR A 72 11.85 10.60 -1.38
N PHE A 73 11.05 10.37 -0.33
CA PHE A 73 10.20 11.40 0.26
C PHE A 73 11.00 12.58 0.79
N ALA A 74 12.07 12.31 1.55
CA ALA A 74 12.93 13.38 2.06
C ALA A 74 13.50 14.26 0.93
N GLN A 75 13.93 13.62 -0.16
CA GLN A 75 14.47 14.33 -1.31
C GLN A 75 13.41 15.09 -2.11
N ILE A 76 12.20 14.53 -2.32
CA ILE A 76 11.16 15.21 -3.11
C ILE A 76 10.64 16.46 -2.41
N CYS A 77 10.58 16.48 -1.09
CA CYS A 77 10.20 17.67 -0.33
C CYS A 77 11.10 18.87 -0.57
N THR A 78 12.35 18.67 -1.02
CA THR A 78 13.28 19.76 -1.36
C THR A 78 13.10 20.28 -2.78
N VAL A 79 12.24 19.66 -3.58
CA VAL A 79 12.08 19.94 -5.02
C VAL A 79 10.72 20.52 -5.35
N ILE A 80 9.69 20.07 -4.67
CA ILE A 80 8.31 20.55 -4.89
C ILE A 80 8.25 22.06 -4.69
N ARG A 81 7.64 22.77 -5.65
CA ARG A 81 7.43 24.22 -5.62
C ARG A 81 6.23 24.60 -6.47
N PRO A 82 5.63 25.77 -6.25
CA PRO A 82 4.58 26.29 -7.11
C PRO A 82 4.95 26.27 -8.60
N GLY A 83 3.99 25.90 -9.43
CA GLY A 83 4.15 25.81 -10.89
C GLY A 83 4.56 24.42 -11.41
N MET A 84 5.09 23.52 -10.60
CA MET A 84 5.31 22.12 -10.99
C MET A 84 4.00 21.42 -11.25
N THR A 85 3.94 20.57 -12.26
CA THR A 85 2.79 19.69 -12.52
C THR A 85 2.86 18.42 -11.68
N GLU A 86 1.71 17.78 -11.49
CA GLU A 86 1.60 16.45 -10.85
C GLU A 86 2.51 15.43 -11.55
N ARG A 87 2.51 15.41 -12.90
CA ARG A 87 3.38 14.54 -13.70
C ARG A 87 4.86 14.79 -13.48
N GLU A 88 5.28 16.05 -13.36
CA GLU A 88 6.68 16.38 -13.08
C GLU A 88 7.10 15.84 -11.72
N ILE A 89 6.25 15.96 -10.70
CA ILE A 89 6.53 15.43 -9.37
C ILE A 89 6.55 13.89 -9.40
N ALA A 90 5.60 13.23 -10.07
CA ALA A 90 5.57 11.77 -10.23
C ALA A 90 6.86 11.26 -10.94
N ALA A 91 7.30 11.93 -11.99
CA ALA A 91 8.54 11.59 -12.69
C ALA A 91 9.77 11.74 -11.79
N GLU A 92 9.84 12.78 -10.95
CA GLU A 92 10.90 12.98 -9.97
C GLU A 92 10.91 11.87 -8.89
N LEU A 93 9.76 11.43 -8.41
CA LEU A 93 9.65 10.30 -7.48
C LEU A 93 10.22 9.02 -8.09
N ILE A 94 9.79 8.66 -9.30
CA ILE A 94 10.27 7.47 -10.02
C ILE A 94 11.78 7.55 -10.23
N TYR A 95 12.28 8.69 -10.72
CA TYR A 95 13.70 8.89 -10.95
C TYR A 95 14.53 8.68 -9.68
N ARG A 96 14.08 9.23 -8.55
CA ARG A 96 14.79 9.12 -7.27
C ARG A 96 14.78 7.69 -6.73
N MET A 97 13.65 7.00 -6.76
CA MET A 97 13.57 5.60 -6.36
C MET A 97 14.55 4.72 -7.16
N LEU A 98 14.58 4.89 -8.48
CA LEU A 98 15.54 4.16 -9.35
C LEU A 98 16.99 4.52 -9.03
N ARG A 99 17.30 5.80 -8.79
CA ARG A 99 18.64 6.25 -8.40
C ARG A 99 19.10 5.68 -7.05
N LEU A 100 18.17 5.45 -6.14
CA LEU A 100 18.44 4.83 -4.83
C LEU A 100 18.52 3.29 -4.91
N GLY A 101 18.33 2.71 -6.10
CA GLY A 101 18.54 1.30 -6.36
C GLY A 101 17.26 0.45 -6.27
N ALA A 102 16.10 1.06 -6.46
CA ALA A 102 14.86 0.32 -6.70
C ALA A 102 14.92 -0.42 -8.05
N GLU A 103 14.24 -1.56 -8.15
CA GLU A 103 14.06 -2.34 -9.38
C GLU A 103 12.97 -1.75 -10.29
N GLY A 104 12.10 -0.96 -9.71
CA GLY A 104 10.95 -0.29 -10.34
C GLY A 104 10.01 0.26 -9.28
N THR A 105 8.89 0.81 -9.71
CA THR A 105 7.78 1.17 -8.82
C THR A 105 7.00 -0.08 -8.40
N SER A 106 6.40 -0.07 -7.21
CA SER A 106 5.45 -1.12 -6.77
C SER A 106 4.10 -0.99 -7.45
N PHE A 107 3.72 0.24 -7.80
CA PHE A 107 2.54 0.63 -8.57
C PHE A 107 2.81 1.98 -9.26
N ASP A 108 1.89 2.43 -10.11
CA ASP A 108 1.98 3.75 -10.74
C ASP A 108 1.74 4.84 -9.68
N PRO A 109 2.71 5.73 -9.41
CA PRO A 109 2.55 6.74 -8.37
C PRO A 109 1.33 7.63 -8.55
N ILE A 110 0.59 7.87 -7.48
CA ILE A 110 -0.49 8.84 -7.42
C ILE A 110 0.10 10.15 -6.89
N VAL A 111 0.09 11.19 -7.70
CA VAL A 111 0.51 12.54 -7.29
C VAL A 111 -0.57 13.52 -7.70
N LEU A 112 -1.18 14.15 -6.72
CA LEU A 112 -2.32 15.04 -6.93
C LEU A 112 -2.11 16.34 -6.16
N THR A 113 -2.61 17.46 -6.69
CA THR A 113 -2.49 18.78 -6.04
C THR A 113 -3.82 19.51 -5.97
N GLY A 114 -4.00 20.32 -4.93
CA GLY A 114 -5.21 21.11 -4.72
C GLY A 114 -6.50 20.28 -4.72
N PRO A 115 -7.54 20.67 -5.47
CA PRO A 115 -8.80 19.91 -5.52
C PRO A 115 -8.67 18.47 -6.01
N ASP A 116 -7.65 18.15 -6.83
CA ASP A 116 -7.46 16.79 -7.35
C ASP A 116 -7.06 15.81 -6.24
N THR A 117 -6.51 16.29 -5.11
CA THR A 117 -6.24 15.45 -3.93
C THR A 117 -7.50 14.79 -3.37
N SER A 118 -8.69 15.28 -3.72
CA SER A 118 -9.97 14.65 -3.34
C SER A 118 -10.31 13.37 -4.12
N MET A 119 -9.48 12.96 -5.08
CA MET A 119 -9.62 11.74 -5.85
C MET A 119 -8.65 10.67 -5.32
N PRO A 120 -9.09 9.66 -4.54
CA PRO A 120 -8.19 8.68 -3.90
C PRO A 120 -7.28 7.94 -4.90
N HIS A 121 -7.78 7.68 -6.10
CA HIS A 121 -7.09 6.95 -7.19
C HIS A 121 -6.89 7.81 -8.43
N GLY A 122 -6.68 9.11 -8.25
CA GLY A 122 -6.41 10.03 -9.35
C GLY A 122 -5.08 9.71 -10.06
N VAL A 123 -5.02 10.00 -11.34
CA VAL A 123 -3.79 9.84 -12.14
C VAL A 123 -3.12 11.20 -12.28
N PRO A 124 -1.78 11.29 -12.09
CA PRO A 124 -1.05 12.56 -12.21
C PRO A 124 -1.30 13.25 -13.56
N GLY A 125 -1.80 14.49 -13.49
CA GLY A 125 -2.18 15.30 -14.64
C GLY A 125 -1.22 16.50 -14.89
N ASP A 126 -1.74 17.46 -15.63
CA ASP A 126 -1.06 18.70 -15.94
C ASP A 126 -1.42 19.85 -14.98
N ARG A 127 -2.23 19.54 -13.92
CA ARG A 127 -2.50 20.52 -12.87
C ARG A 127 -1.21 20.95 -12.22
N ARG A 128 -1.10 22.25 -11.98
CA ARG A 128 0.08 22.85 -11.37
C ARG A 128 -0.16 23.14 -9.91
N VAL A 129 0.83 22.84 -9.10
CA VAL A 129 0.88 23.20 -7.68
C VAL A 129 0.75 24.71 -7.53
N ALA A 130 -0.14 25.16 -6.66
CA ALA A 130 -0.30 26.55 -6.27
C ALA A 130 0.01 26.77 -4.78
N GLU A 131 0.28 28.01 -4.39
CA GLU A 131 0.36 28.38 -2.98
C GLU A 131 -0.96 28.08 -2.25
N GLY A 132 -0.86 27.46 -1.08
CA GLY A 132 -1.98 27.02 -0.27
C GLY A 132 -2.52 25.64 -0.64
N ASP A 133 -1.99 24.97 -1.67
CA ASP A 133 -2.41 23.61 -2.04
C ASP A 133 -1.87 22.54 -1.10
N PHE A 134 -2.64 21.48 -0.92
CA PHE A 134 -2.08 20.18 -0.57
C PHE A 134 -1.50 19.49 -1.81
N VAL A 135 -0.42 18.76 -1.60
CA VAL A 135 0.12 17.77 -2.56
C VAL A 135 0.10 16.42 -1.86
N THR A 136 -0.73 15.51 -2.36
CA THR A 136 -0.76 14.10 -1.91
C THR A 136 0.11 13.29 -2.85
N MET A 137 1.03 12.53 -2.27
CA MET A 137 1.94 11.63 -2.98
C MET A 137 1.80 10.25 -2.37
N ASP A 138 1.32 9.32 -3.18
CA ASP A 138 1.22 7.89 -2.85
C ASP A 138 2.11 7.13 -3.82
N PHE A 139 3.14 6.49 -3.29
CA PHE A 139 4.18 5.86 -4.07
C PHE A 139 4.95 4.81 -3.27
N GLY A 140 5.49 3.86 -3.98
CA GLY A 140 6.33 2.82 -3.44
C GLY A 140 7.25 2.25 -4.50
N CYS A 141 8.23 1.49 -4.07
CA CYS A 141 9.17 0.83 -4.96
C CYS A 141 9.27 -0.67 -4.71
N ARG A 142 9.84 -1.37 -5.69
CA ARG A 142 10.21 -2.77 -5.57
C ARG A 142 11.71 -2.89 -5.35
N LYS A 143 12.10 -3.68 -4.32
CA LYS A 143 13.49 -4.00 -4.03
C LYS A 143 13.59 -5.47 -3.63
N ASN A 144 14.50 -6.21 -4.27
CA ASN A 144 14.64 -7.67 -4.10
C ASN A 144 13.29 -8.41 -4.29
N GLY A 145 12.46 -7.94 -5.22
CA GLY A 145 11.12 -8.45 -5.50
C GLY A 145 10.03 -7.99 -4.53
N TYR A 146 10.33 -7.37 -3.39
CA TYR A 146 9.36 -6.92 -2.39
C TYR A 146 8.96 -5.47 -2.60
N CYS A 147 7.68 -5.20 -2.36
CA CYS A 147 7.06 -3.88 -2.48
C CYS A 147 7.19 -3.07 -1.18
N SER A 148 7.38 -1.76 -1.33
CA SER A 148 7.08 -0.75 -0.32
C SER A 148 5.86 0.05 -0.72
N ASP A 149 5.31 0.80 0.25
CA ASP A 149 4.13 1.64 0.10
C ASP A 149 4.19 2.82 1.06
N MET A 150 3.77 3.99 0.62
CA MET A 150 3.66 5.15 1.49
C MET A 150 2.85 6.27 0.84
N THR A 151 1.89 6.81 1.57
CA THR A 151 1.27 8.10 1.23
C THR A 151 1.68 9.18 2.21
N ARG A 152 2.04 10.34 1.67
CA ARG A 152 2.18 11.59 2.43
C ARG A 152 1.46 12.72 1.72
N THR A 153 0.78 13.52 2.52
CA THR A 153 0.20 14.81 2.07
C THR A 153 1.01 15.94 2.68
N VAL A 154 1.51 16.84 1.86
CA VAL A 154 2.25 18.05 2.28
C VAL A 154 1.49 19.29 1.85
N ALA A 155 1.72 20.44 2.52
CA ALA A 155 1.21 21.73 2.08
C ALA A 155 2.30 22.51 1.33
N VAL A 156 1.93 23.23 0.29
CA VAL A 156 2.82 24.19 -0.38
C VAL A 156 2.35 25.59 -0.01
N GLY A 157 3.15 26.30 0.80
CA GLY A 157 2.68 27.51 1.49
C GLY A 157 1.68 27.21 2.60
N MET A 158 0.99 28.26 3.09
CA MET A 158 0.14 28.16 4.28
C MET A 158 -1.22 27.52 3.99
N PRO A 159 -1.51 26.31 4.51
CA PRO A 159 -2.83 25.70 4.38
C PRO A 159 -3.88 26.41 5.24
N SER A 160 -5.15 26.31 4.82
CA SER A 160 -6.28 26.83 5.58
C SER A 160 -6.50 26.08 6.90
N ASP A 161 -7.29 26.68 7.81
CA ASP A 161 -7.65 26.03 9.08
C ASP A 161 -8.48 24.75 8.85
N GLU A 162 -9.36 24.72 7.83
CA GLU A 162 -10.10 23.51 7.43
C GLU A 162 -9.12 22.40 7.03
N MET A 163 -8.12 22.72 6.20
CA MET A 163 -7.10 21.77 5.76
C MET A 163 -6.30 21.21 6.95
N ARG A 164 -5.89 22.05 7.88
CA ARG A 164 -5.19 21.64 9.11
C ARG A 164 -6.04 20.70 9.97
N THR A 165 -7.32 21.03 10.14
CA THR A 165 -8.27 20.25 10.93
C THR A 165 -8.46 18.86 10.32
N VAL A 166 -8.69 18.79 9.00
CA VAL A 166 -8.85 17.52 8.28
C VAL A 166 -7.57 16.70 8.33
N TYR A 167 -6.39 17.32 8.14
CA TYR A 167 -5.11 16.64 8.26
C TYR A 167 -4.92 16.00 9.62
N GLN A 168 -5.18 16.74 10.69
CA GLN A 168 -5.07 16.23 12.07
C GLN A 168 -6.05 15.09 12.32
N THR A 169 -7.28 15.19 11.82
CA THR A 169 -8.28 14.11 11.95
C THR A 169 -7.82 12.82 11.27
N VAL A 170 -7.20 12.91 10.08
CA VAL A 170 -6.64 11.74 9.38
C VAL A 170 -5.46 11.16 10.15
N LEU A 171 -4.58 12.00 10.67
CA LEU A 171 -3.45 11.56 11.49
C LEU A 171 -3.93 10.84 12.76
N ASP A 172 -4.91 11.40 13.47
CA ASP A 172 -5.47 10.79 14.68
C ASP A 172 -6.15 9.45 14.36
N ALA A 173 -6.84 9.35 13.21
CA ALA A 173 -7.45 8.12 12.74
C ALA A 173 -6.38 7.06 12.41
N GLN A 174 -5.29 7.44 11.74
CA GLN A 174 -4.20 6.55 11.41
C GLN A 174 -3.56 6.00 12.69
N LEU A 175 -3.27 6.86 13.65
CA LEU A 175 -2.70 6.47 14.94
C LEU A 175 -3.64 5.54 15.73
N ALA A 176 -4.95 5.79 15.71
CA ALA A 176 -5.94 4.92 16.35
C ALA A 176 -5.98 3.52 15.71
N GLY A 177 -5.92 3.44 14.38
CA GLY A 177 -5.84 2.17 13.66
C GLY A 177 -4.54 1.41 13.95
N ILE A 178 -3.39 2.10 13.95
CA ILE A 178 -2.09 1.52 14.31
C ILE A 178 -2.12 0.96 15.75
N ALA A 179 -2.67 1.71 16.70
CA ALA A 179 -2.80 1.26 18.09
C ALA A 179 -3.70 0.01 18.25
N ALA A 180 -4.67 -0.19 17.36
CA ALA A 180 -5.53 -1.36 17.35
C ALA A 180 -4.92 -2.56 16.60
N ALA A 181 -3.89 -2.33 15.78
CA ALA A 181 -3.29 -3.34 14.91
C ALA A 181 -2.32 -4.23 15.67
N LYS A 182 -2.59 -5.53 15.71
CA LYS A 182 -1.68 -6.56 16.21
C LYS A 182 -2.10 -7.95 15.71
N ALA A 183 -1.24 -8.94 15.86
CA ALA A 183 -1.56 -10.31 15.57
C ALA A 183 -2.78 -10.81 16.35
N GLY A 184 -3.61 -11.64 15.72
CA GLY A 184 -4.83 -12.21 16.31
C GLY A 184 -6.06 -11.31 16.33
N VAL A 185 -5.93 -10.02 15.99
CA VAL A 185 -7.07 -9.09 15.80
C VAL A 185 -7.64 -9.26 14.38
N THR A 186 -8.94 -9.02 14.20
CA THR A 186 -9.54 -9.02 12.86
C THR A 186 -9.25 -7.72 12.11
N GLY A 187 -9.14 -7.79 10.78
CA GLY A 187 -8.97 -6.60 9.95
C GLY A 187 -10.09 -5.58 10.13
N GLU A 188 -11.34 -6.05 10.31
CA GLU A 188 -12.49 -5.20 10.61
C GLU A 188 -12.30 -4.36 11.88
N ARG A 189 -11.72 -4.94 12.94
CA ARG A 189 -11.49 -4.21 14.19
C ARG A 189 -10.45 -3.11 14.03
N VAL A 190 -9.43 -3.35 13.23
CA VAL A 190 -8.39 -2.34 12.92
C VAL A 190 -9.00 -1.19 12.13
N ASP A 191 -9.74 -1.50 11.05
CA ASP A 191 -10.46 -0.48 10.25
C ASP A 191 -11.44 0.33 11.10
N ALA A 192 -12.24 -0.36 11.92
CA ALA A 192 -13.27 0.30 12.76
C ALA A 192 -12.67 1.31 13.74
N ALA A 193 -11.45 1.08 14.26
CA ALA A 193 -10.78 2.00 15.17
C ALA A 193 -10.46 3.34 14.47
N ALA A 194 -9.91 3.30 13.27
CA ALA A 194 -9.62 4.49 12.48
C ALA A 194 -10.90 5.17 11.96
N ARG A 195 -11.82 4.38 11.41
CA ARG A 195 -13.09 4.86 10.84
C ARG A 195 -13.95 5.56 11.87
N LYS A 196 -13.92 5.09 13.13
CA LYS A 196 -14.63 5.75 14.22
C LYS A 196 -14.16 7.19 14.43
N VAL A 197 -12.85 7.45 14.42
CA VAL A 197 -12.30 8.81 14.59
C VAL A 197 -12.79 9.74 13.48
N ILE A 198 -12.73 9.28 12.24
CA ILE A 198 -13.20 10.05 11.08
C ILE A 198 -14.71 10.31 11.15
N THR A 199 -15.50 9.30 11.55
CA THR A 199 -16.97 9.42 11.69
C THR A 199 -17.35 10.37 12.82
N ASP A 200 -16.71 10.26 13.98
CA ASP A 200 -16.98 11.12 15.13
C ASP A 200 -16.63 12.59 14.82
N ALA A 201 -15.67 12.84 13.93
CA ALA A 201 -15.32 14.18 13.43
C ALA A 201 -16.28 14.71 12.35
N GLY A 202 -17.28 13.90 11.92
CA GLY A 202 -18.30 14.31 10.93
C GLY A 202 -17.91 14.03 9.47
N TYR A 203 -16.83 13.27 9.21
CA TYR A 203 -16.33 12.96 7.87
C TYR A 203 -16.55 11.49 7.46
N GLY A 204 -17.45 10.76 8.13
CA GLY A 204 -17.64 9.31 7.89
C GLY A 204 -17.88 8.94 6.42
N ASP A 205 -18.70 9.74 5.70
CA ASP A 205 -19.00 9.53 4.29
C ASP A 205 -17.85 9.92 3.33
N CYS A 206 -16.80 10.55 3.88
CA CYS A 206 -15.64 11.01 3.12
C CYS A 206 -14.46 10.02 3.18
N PHE A 207 -14.61 8.87 3.85
CA PHE A 207 -13.63 7.79 3.91
C PHE A 207 -14.17 6.55 3.19
N GLY A 208 -13.96 6.50 1.89
CA GLY A 208 -14.61 5.55 0.98
C GLY A 208 -13.85 4.24 0.70
N HIS A 209 -12.69 3.99 1.32
CA HIS A 209 -11.89 2.77 1.12
C HIS A 209 -11.55 2.07 2.44
N SER A 210 -10.80 0.96 2.38
CA SER A 210 -10.30 0.23 3.55
C SER A 210 -9.24 1.00 4.32
N PHE A 211 -9.04 0.65 5.59
CA PHE A 211 -7.92 1.16 6.38
C PHE A 211 -6.57 0.71 5.83
N GLY A 212 -6.52 -0.49 5.22
CA GLY A 212 -5.29 -0.98 4.64
C GLY A 212 -5.39 -2.41 4.08
N HIS A 213 -4.32 -2.81 3.42
CA HIS A 213 -4.14 -4.11 2.79
C HIS A 213 -2.77 -4.69 3.15
N SER A 214 -2.63 -6.01 3.05
CA SER A 214 -1.29 -6.61 3.12
C SER A 214 -0.51 -6.32 1.84
N LEU A 215 0.81 -6.29 1.96
CA LEU A 215 1.73 -6.18 0.86
C LEU A 215 2.93 -7.12 1.08
N GLY A 216 3.69 -7.34 0.02
CA GLY A 216 4.87 -8.21 0.04
C GLY A 216 5.48 -8.32 -1.35
N LEU A 217 5.36 -9.47 -1.99
CA LEU A 217 5.77 -9.66 -3.39
C LEU A 217 4.83 -8.91 -4.36
N ASP A 218 3.54 -8.84 -4.00
CA ASP A 218 2.57 -8.01 -4.68
C ASP A 218 2.21 -6.81 -3.79
N ILE A 219 1.82 -5.71 -4.44
CA ILE A 219 1.41 -4.50 -3.71
C ILE A 219 0.12 -4.76 -2.91
N HIS A 220 -0.84 -5.50 -3.45
CA HIS A 220 -2.07 -5.88 -2.78
C HIS A 220 -2.08 -7.37 -2.49
N GLU A 221 -1.96 -7.71 -1.21
CA GLU A 221 -2.04 -9.08 -0.70
C GLU A 221 -3.18 -9.23 0.32
N HIS A 222 -3.33 -10.42 0.87
CA HIS A 222 -4.23 -10.73 1.97
C HIS A 222 -3.45 -11.16 3.22
N PRO A 223 -4.06 -10.98 4.42
CA PRO A 223 -5.38 -10.40 4.72
C PRO A 223 -5.44 -8.87 4.58
N ILE A 224 -6.66 -8.30 4.67
CA ILE A 224 -6.90 -6.85 4.59
C ILE A 224 -7.46 -6.32 5.91
N ALA A 225 -7.28 -5.01 6.14
CA ALA A 225 -7.91 -4.27 7.23
C ALA A 225 -9.04 -3.40 6.66
N ALA A 226 -10.28 -3.93 6.63
CA ALA A 226 -11.42 -3.34 5.96
C ALA A 226 -12.73 -3.66 6.70
N PRO A 227 -13.83 -2.93 6.46
CA PRO A 227 -15.15 -3.31 6.92
C PRO A 227 -15.49 -4.74 6.47
N GLY A 228 -15.99 -5.57 7.39
CA GLY A 228 -16.35 -6.97 7.13
C GLY A 228 -15.15 -7.93 6.97
N ALA A 229 -13.92 -7.51 7.19
CA ALA A 229 -12.74 -8.38 7.18
C ALA A 229 -12.61 -9.16 8.50
N HIS A 230 -13.35 -10.26 8.62
CA HIS A 230 -13.42 -11.06 9.85
C HIS A 230 -12.21 -11.99 10.06
N THR A 231 -11.33 -12.13 9.08
CA THR A 231 -10.11 -12.93 9.21
C THR A 231 -9.17 -12.27 10.23
N LYS A 232 -8.65 -13.09 11.16
CA LYS A 232 -7.60 -12.64 12.09
C LYS A 232 -6.31 -12.43 11.33
N LEU A 233 -5.63 -11.32 11.62
CA LEU A 233 -4.33 -11.00 11.09
C LEU A 233 -3.26 -11.90 11.71
N PRO A 234 -2.52 -12.71 10.94
CA PRO A 234 -1.44 -13.53 11.48
C PRO A 234 -0.30 -12.69 12.06
N GLU A 235 0.50 -13.28 12.92
CA GLU A 235 1.78 -12.70 13.29
C GLU A 235 2.72 -12.62 12.08
N HIS A 236 3.55 -11.59 12.05
CA HIS A 236 4.43 -11.24 10.92
C HIS A 236 3.70 -10.86 9.62
N THR A 237 2.40 -10.55 9.71
CA THR A 237 1.71 -9.89 8.59
C THR A 237 2.26 -8.47 8.44
N VAL A 238 2.44 -8.05 7.17
CA VAL A 238 2.76 -6.66 6.84
C VAL A 238 1.56 -6.05 6.15
N ILE A 239 1.03 -4.94 6.70
CA ILE A 239 -0.16 -4.23 6.18
C ILE A 239 0.10 -2.74 6.04
N SER A 240 -0.58 -2.09 5.09
CA SER A 240 -0.70 -0.63 5.06
C SER A 240 -1.63 -0.12 6.18
N ALA A 241 -1.47 1.15 6.52
CA ALA A 241 -2.30 1.89 7.48
C ALA A 241 -2.55 3.28 6.89
N GLU A 242 -3.59 3.42 6.07
CA GLU A 242 -3.76 4.49 5.09
C GLU A 242 -5.13 5.18 5.12
N PRO A 243 -5.69 5.57 6.27
CA PRO A 243 -6.97 6.26 6.26
C PRO A 243 -6.88 7.60 5.52
N GLY A 244 -8.01 8.02 4.94
CA GLY A 244 -8.09 9.28 4.23
C GLY A 244 -9.45 9.94 4.35
N ILE A 245 -9.46 11.26 4.19
CA ILE A 245 -10.68 12.08 4.06
C ILE A 245 -10.59 12.80 2.72
N TYR A 246 -11.63 12.64 1.90
CA TYR A 246 -11.70 13.22 0.56
C TYR A 246 -12.93 14.10 0.44
N LEU A 247 -12.73 15.40 0.26
CA LEU A 247 -13.79 16.42 0.14
C LEU A 247 -13.93 16.81 -1.33
N PRO A 248 -14.91 16.25 -2.07
CA PRO A 248 -15.00 16.41 -3.53
C PRO A 248 -14.97 17.88 -3.96
N GLY A 249 -14.07 18.21 -4.89
CA GLY A 249 -13.88 19.54 -5.43
C GLY A 249 -13.19 20.54 -4.50
N LYS A 250 -12.81 20.12 -3.27
CA LYS A 250 -12.04 20.95 -2.34
C LYS A 250 -10.60 20.43 -2.22
N PHE A 251 -10.42 19.35 -1.49
CA PHE A 251 -9.12 18.69 -1.27
C PHE A 251 -9.34 17.32 -0.61
N GLY A 252 -8.27 16.52 -0.53
CA GLY A 252 -8.20 15.29 0.26
C GLY A 252 -6.90 15.17 1.02
N VAL A 253 -6.89 14.29 2.01
CA VAL A 253 -5.72 13.94 2.81
C VAL A 253 -5.68 12.43 2.98
N ARG A 254 -4.52 11.81 2.71
CA ARG A 254 -4.18 10.44 3.10
C ARG A 254 -2.83 10.46 3.79
N ILE A 255 -2.71 9.70 4.88
CA ILE A 255 -1.45 9.47 5.59
C ILE A 255 -1.30 7.97 5.76
N GLU A 256 -0.22 7.42 5.25
CA GLU A 256 0.00 5.98 5.21
C GLU A 256 1.37 5.58 5.73
N ASP A 257 1.38 4.53 6.52
CA ASP A 257 2.57 3.77 6.89
C ASP A 257 2.40 2.29 6.58
N VAL A 258 3.50 1.59 6.43
CA VAL A 258 3.55 0.14 6.41
C VAL A 258 3.87 -0.38 7.81
N LEU A 259 3.10 -1.36 8.27
CA LEU A 259 3.15 -1.96 9.60
C LEU A 259 3.52 -3.43 9.51
N HIS A 260 4.46 -3.87 10.34
CA HIS A 260 4.72 -5.27 10.65
C HIS A 260 4.01 -5.64 11.94
N LEU A 261 3.12 -6.61 11.92
CA LEU A 261 2.32 -7.02 13.06
C LEU A 261 3.06 -8.06 13.92
N THR A 262 3.11 -7.79 15.21
CA THR A 262 3.67 -8.69 16.23
C THR A 262 2.58 -9.14 17.20
N ALA A 263 2.91 -10.05 18.11
CA ALA A 263 1.99 -10.50 19.17
C ALA A 263 1.53 -9.35 20.07
N ASP A 264 2.40 -8.37 20.31
CA ASP A 264 2.18 -7.28 21.26
C ASP A 264 1.63 -5.99 20.63
N GLY A 265 1.81 -5.82 19.30
CA GLY A 265 1.41 -4.60 18.59
C GLY A 265 1.84 -4.57 17.14
N ALA A 266 2.12 -3.36 16.64
CA ALA A 266 2.61 -3.12 15.29
C ALA A 266 3.93 -2.34 15.32
N GLU A 267 4.92 -2.81 14.58
CA GLU A 267 6.15 -2.07 14.29
C GLU A 267 5.95 -1.28 13.00
N ILE A 268 6.26 0.02 13.02
CA ILE A 268 6.13 0.88 11.85
C ILE A 268 7.43 0.78 11.04
N LEU A 269 7.33 0.31 9.79
CA LEU A 269 8.46 0.23 8.86
C LEU A 269 8.81 1.61 8.30
N THR A 270 7.78 2.41 8.00
CA THR A 270 7.91 3.76 7.44
C THR A 270 8.53 4.72 8.47
N ARG A 271 9.54 5.47 8.06
CA ARG A 271 10.27 6.41 8.92
C ARG A 271 10.00 7.88 8.60
N SER A 272 9.40 8.16 7.47
CA SER A 272 9.01 9.51 7.05
C SER A 272 8.10 10.18 8.07
N PRO A 273 8.33 11.46 8.41
CA PRO A 273 7.49 12.17 9.39
C PRO A 273 6.03 12.24 8.95
N LYS A 274 5.12 12.16 9.92
CA LYS A 274 3.66 12.20 9.71
C LYS A 274 3.02 13.54 10.05
N ASN A 275 3.74 14.40 10.74
CA ASN A 275 3.26 15.77 10.98
C ASN A 275 3.18 16.53 9.67
N LEU A 276 2.20 17.44 9.57
CA LEU A 276 2.05 18.28 8.38
C LEU A 276 3.34 19.06 8.07
N ILE A 277 3.92 18.79 6.92
CA ILE A 277 5.06 19.50 6.38
C ILE A 277 4.53 20.63 5.50
N ILE A 278 5.08 21.83 5.69
CA ILE A 278 4.81 23.01 4.87
C ILE A 278 6.10 23.30 4.08
N LEU A 279 6.00 23.24 2.75
CA LEU A 279 7.07 23.49 1.80
C LEU A 279 7.06 24.94 1.33
#